data_669fd84078b126903e222b3e6bfc41da
#
_entry.id   669fd84078b126903e222b3e6bfc41da
#
_cell.length_a   1.000
_cell.length_b   1.000
_cell.length_c   1.000
_cell.angle_alpha   90.00
_cell.angle_beta   90.00
_cell.angle_gamma   90.00
#
_symmetry.space_group_name_H-M   'P 1'
#
loop_
_entity.id
_entity.type
_entity.pdbx_description
1 polymer ?
#
loop_
_entity_poly.entity_id
_entity_poly.type
_entity_poly.pdbx_seq_one_letter_code
_entity_poly.pdbx_strand_id
1 'polypeptide(L)'
;MLGYRTTHVDVMPINGDKFGDAKGTLSGVDQVGEFDPYTENRFQESAWQAGIDVYGLGDCAVFYNRGDWTGVSGVNFSQGAKSITINAGSEKGATVRISTESPTGPVIGYITIPSTGDHYQYEDVTGEISGVTGTQNIFFVASGDCVLNSYKFSP
;
A
#
# COMPACT_ATOMS: atom_id res chain seq x y z
N MET A 1 -16.57 -11.20 -23.75
CA MET A 1 -16.38 -10.25 -22.64
C MET A 1 -16.01 -11.06 -21.42
N LEU A 2 -14.74 -11.03 -21.01
CA LEU A 2 -14.28 -11.70 -19.79
C LEU A 2 -14.73 -10.84 -18.60
N GLY A 3 -15.72 -11.33 -17.83
CA GLY A 3 -16.16 -10.67 -16.62
C GLY A 3 -15.12 -10.87 -15.51
N TYR A 4 -14.53 -9.81 -15.02
CA TYR A 4 -13.71 -9.86 -13.82
C TYR A 4 -14.62 -10.15 -12.62
N ARG A 5 -14.26 -11.18 -11.84
CA ARG A 5 -14.92 -11.47 -10.57
C ARG A 5 -14.14 -10.74 -9.48
N THR A 6 -14.79 -9.83 -8.80
CA THR A 6 -14.25 -9.16 -7.62
C THR A 6 -14.93 -9.71 -6.36
N THR A 7 -14.17 -9.90 -5.30
CA THR A 7 -14.72 -10.20 -3.98
C THR A 7 -15.05 -8.89 -3.29
N HIS A 8 -16.28 -8.75 -2.86
CA HIS A 8 -16.75 -7.59 -2.09
C HIS A 8 -17.08 -8.05 -0.68
N VAL A 9 -16.76 -7.21 0.29
CA VAL A 9 -17.10 -7.38 1.70
C VAL A 9 -17.82 -6.13 2.16
N ASP A 10 -19.03 -6.31 2.69
CA ASP A 10 -19.87 -5.21 3.21
C ASP A 10 -20.48 -5.59 4.56
N VAL A 11 -20.92 -4.59 5.30
CA VAL A 11 -21.59 -4.77 6.58
C VAL A 11 -22.98 -5.32 6.38
N MET A 12 -23.29 -6.44 7.03
CA MET A 12 -24.64 -6.96 7.12
C MET A 12 -25.20 -6.70 8.53
N PRO A 13 -26.25 -5.86 8.66
CA PRO A 13 -26.82 -5.59 9.96
C PRO A 13 -27.46 -6.84 10.56
N ILE A 14 -27.34 -7.03 11.87
CA ILE A 14 -28.00 -8.09 12.62
C ILE A 14 -29.02 -7.47 13.55
N ASN A 15 -30.29 -7.82 13.38
CA ASN A 15 -31.40 -7.33 14.17
C ASN A 15 -31.97 -8.48 15.02
N GLY A 16 -31.44 -8.62 16.24
CA GLY A 16 -31.76 -9.77 17.11
C GLY A 16 -31.20 -11.08 16.55
N ASP A 17 -32.08 -12.00 16.15
CA ASP A 17 -31.74 -13.30 15.54
C ASP A 17 -31.87 -13.33 14.01
N LYS A 18 -32.08 -12.16 13.39
CA LYS A 18 -32.30 -12.03 11.94
C LYS A 18 -31.20 -11.22 11.28
N PHE A 19 -30.77 -11.68 10.12
CA PHE A 19 -29.92 -10.90 9.23
C PHE A 19 -30.75 -9.83 8.54
N GLY A 20 -30.26 -8.60 8.50
CA GLY A 20 -30.83 -7.51 7.70
C GLY A 20 -30.34 -7.55 6.25
N ASP A 21 -30.82 -6.60 5.46
CA ASP A 21 -30.39 -6.46 4.07
C ASP A 21 -28.97 -5.88 4.01
N ALA A 22 -28.04 -6.60 3.41
CA ALA A 22 -26.72 -6.08 3.07
C ALA A 22 -26.83 -5.20 1.81
N LYS A 23 -26.37 -3.95 1.91
CA LYS A 23 -26.27 -3.06 0.76
C LYS A 23 -24.83 -3.09 0.27
N GLY A 24 -24.61 -3.63 -0.93
CA GLY A 24 -23.29 -3.61 -1.57
C GLY A 24 -22.81 -2.17 -1.77
N THR A 25 -21.64 -1.86 -1.26
CA THR A 25 -20.98 -0.55 -1.42
C THR A 25 -19.65 -0.72 -2.13
N LEU A 26 -19.13 0.35 -2.73
CA LEU A 26 -17.78 0.34 -3.30
C LEU A 26 -16.70 0.59 -2.23
N SER A 27 -17.10 1.08 -1.07
CA SER A 27 -16.19 1.35 0.06
C SER A 27 -15.94 0.13 0.94
N GLY A 28 -16.83 -0.88 0.89
CA GLY A 28 -16.70 -2.07 1.72
C GLY A 28 -16.99 -1.82 3.20
N VAL A 29 -16.27 -2.53 4.06
CA VAL A 29 -16.35 -2.39 5.53
C VAL A 29 -15.29 -1.42 6.04
N ASP A 30 -15.60 -0.71 7.11
CA ASP A 30 -14.61 0.11 7.80
C ASP A 30 -13.52 -0.76 8.40
N GLN A 31 -12.30 -0.25 8.43
CA GLN A 31 -11.17 -0.94 9.05
C GLN A 31 -11.41 -1.09 10.55
N VAL A 32 -11.31 -2.33 11.04
CA VAL A 32 -11.62 -2.65 12.46
C VAL A 32 -10.56 -2.14 13.43
N GLY A 33 -9.32 -1.94 12.97
CA GLY A 33 -8.22 -1.44 13.77
C GLY A 33 -7.30 -0.53 12.96
N GLU A 34 -6.52 0.29 13.65
CA GLU A 34 -5.51 1.11 13.05
C GLU A 34 -4.30 0.26 12.66
N PHE A 35 -3.67 0.65 11.56
CA PHE A 35 -2.50 -0.05 11.02
C PHE A 35 -1.23 0.52 11.64
N ASP A 36 -0.38 -0.34 12.23
CA ASP A 36 0.89 0.05 12.84
C ASP A 36 1.99 0.22 11.79
N PRO A 37 2.47 1.45 11.51
CA PRO A 37 3.51 1.69 10.53
C PRO A 37 4.93 1.34 11.01
N TYR A 38 5.13 1.14 12.31
CA TYR A 38 6.45 0.97 12.93
C TYR A 38 6.92 -0.49 12.98
N THR A 39 6.07 -1.41 12.53
CA THR A 39 6.43 -2.82 12.29
C THR A 39 6.73 -3.06 10.82
N GLU A 40 7.29 -4.22 10.48
CA GLU A 40 7.43 -4.61 9.09
C GLU A 40 6.06 -4.98 8.50
N ASN A 41 5.70 -4.30 7.44
CA ASN A 41 4.43 -4.45 6.73
C ASN A 41 4.66 -4.92 5.30
N ARG A 42 3.77 -5.72 4.76
CA ARG A 42 3.87 -6.27 3.41
C ARG A 42 3.07 -5.45 2.40
N PHE A 43 3.63 -5.20 1.22
CA PHE A 43 2.93 -4.47 0.16
C PHE A 43 1.73 -5.21 -0.42
N GLN A 44 1.63 -6.52 -0.25
CA GLN A 44 0.45 -7.31 -0.62
C GLN A 44 -0.77 -7.02 0.27
N GLU A 45 -0.57 -6.50 1.48
CA GLU A 45 -1.63 -6.17 2.45
C GLU A 45 -2.17 -4.76 2.18
N SER A 46 -2.59 -4.52 0.95
CA SER A 46 -3.11 -3.22 0.53
C SER A 46 -4.64 -3.16 0.59
N ALA A 47 -5.16 -1.98 0.94
CA ALA A 47 -6.60 -1.70 0.90
C ALA A 47 -7.06 -1.40 -0.53
N TRP A 48 -6.22 -0.74 -1.32
CA TRP A 48 -6.51 -0.32 -2.69
C TRP A 48 -5.29 -0.47 -3.59
N GLN A 49 -5.53 -0.71 -4.87
CA GLN A 49 -4.47 -0.82 -5.86
C GLN A 49 -4.96 -0.55 -7.27
N ALA A 50 -4.06 -0.15 -8.16
CA ALA A 50 -4.29 -0.11 -9.59
C ALA A 50 -2.98 -0.34 -10.35
N GLY A 51 -3.06 -1.16 -11.41
CA GLY A 51 -1.95 -1.46 -12.32
C GLY A 51 -0.92 -2.45 -11.78
N ILE A 52 -1.08 -2.96 -10.56
CA ILE A 52 -0.15 -3.90 -9.94
C ILE A 52 -0.70 -5.33 -9.91
N ASP A 53 0.21 -6.30 -9.86
CA ASP A 53 -0.11 -7.68 -9.48
C ASP A 53 0.41 -7.98 -8.07
N VAL A 54 -0.38 -8.74 -7.32
CA VAL A 54 -0.01 -9.23 -5.99
C VAL A 54 0.11 -10.74 -6.07
N TYR A 55 1.31 -11.26 -5.86
CA TYR A 55 1.58 -12.69 -5.94
C TYR A 55 1.56 -13.34 -4.55
N GLY A 56 0.59 -14.23 -4.32
CA GLY A 56 0.38 -14.90 -3.05
C GLY A 56 1.49 -15.90 -2.63
N LEU A 57 2.39 -16.27 -3.54
CA LEU A 57 3.55 -17.13 -3.25
C LEU A 57 4.85 -16.35 -3.07
N GLY A 58 4.87 -15.07 -3.43
CA GLY A 58 6.05 -14.22 -3.36
C GLY A 58 5.95 -13.11 -2.33
N ASP A 59 4.80 -12.94 -1.69
CA ASP A 59 4.56 -11.93 -0.66
C ASP A 59 4.93 -10.49 -1.08
N CYS A 60 4.80 -10.19 -2.38
CA CYS A 60 5.24 -8.93 -2.96
C CYS A 60 4.20 -8.30 -3.89
N ALA A 61 4.35 -7.00 -4.13
CA ALA A 61 3.58 -6.25 -5.12
C ALA A 61 4.46 -5.88 -6.31
N VAL A 62 4.03 -6.26 -7.51
CA VAL A 62 4.75 -6.01 -8.77
C VAL A 62 4.12 -4.83 -9.49
N PHE A 63 4.91 -3.81 -9.72
CA PHE A 63 4.57 -2.59 -10.45
C PHE A 63 5.20 -2.68 -11.84
N TYR A 64 4.45 -2.46 -12.89
CA TYR A 64 4.91 -2.60 -14.28
C TYR A 64 5.13 -1.26 -14.95
N ASN A 65 4.29 -0.28 -14.63
CA ASN A 65 4.23 0.96 -15.38
C ASN A 65 4.35 2.17 -14.47
N ARG A 66 4.72 3.27 -15.11
CA ARG A 66 4.65 4.57 -14.44
C ARG A 66 3.20 4.89 -14.07
N GLY A 67 2.98 5.16 -12.79
CA GLY A 67 1.69 5.53 -12.25
C GLY A 67 0.91 4.38 -11.65
N ASP A 68 1.41 3.14 -11.72
CA ASP A 68 0.87 2.03 -10.93
C ASP A 68 1.02 2.34 -9.44
N TRP A 69 0.03 1.96 -8.65
CA TRP A 69 0.03 2.33 -7.23
C TRP A 69 -0.67 1.30 -6.34
N THR A 70 -0.31 1.35 -5.06
CA THR A 70 -0.99 0.65 -3.98
C THR A 70 -1.24 1.61 -2.81
N GLY A 71 -2.23 1.33 -1.98
CA GLY A 71 -2.59 2.17 -0.85
C GLY A 71 -3.01 1.37 0.38
N VAL A 72 -2.68 1.92 1.54
CA VAL A 72 -2.98 1.36 2.86
C VAL A 72 -3.87 2.32 3.63
N SER A 73 -4.92 1.79 4.22
CA SER A 73 -5.91 2.57 4.98
C SER A 73 -5.56 2.62 6.46
N GLY A 74 -5.92 3.73 7.12
CA GLY A 74 -5.93 3.84 8.56
C GLY A 74 -4.58 3.67 9.25
N VAL A 75 -3.49 4.14 8.65
CA VAL A 75 -2.12 4.05 9.21
C VAL A 75 -1.98 5.03 10.37
N ASN A 76 -1.68 4.52 11.57
CA ASN A 76 -1.57 5.33 12.79
C ASN A 76 -0.14 5.83 13.03
N PHE A 77 0.11 7.07 12.70
CA PHE A 77 1.38 7.77 12.98
C PHE A 77 1.37 8.51 14.33
N SER A 78 0.97 7.86 15.40
CA SER A 78 0.88 8.46 16.74
C SER A 78 2.22 9.01 17.24
N GLN A 79 3.33 8.43 16.86
CA GLN A 79 4.69 8.87 17.20
C GLN A 79 5.31 9.80 16.15
N GLY A 80 4.57 10.08 15.08
CA GLY A 80 5.11 10.72 13.89
C GLY A 80 6.02 9.78 13.10
N ALA A 81 6.34 10.15 11.86
CA ALA A 81 7.35 9.45 11.08
C ALA A 81 8.15 10.45 10.24
N LYS A 82 9.46 10.24 10.12
CA LYS A 82 10.40 11.08 9.37
C LYS A 82 11.17 10.31 8.31
N SER A 83 11.12 8.99 8.36
CA SER A 83 11.76 8.14 7.38
C SER A 83 10.94 6.89 7.12
N ILE A 84 11.23 6.24 6.01
CA ILE A 84 10.69 4.94 5.64
C ILE A 84 11.81 4.10 5.05
N THR A 85 11.82 2.82 5.39
CA THR A 85 12.64 1.79 4.73
C THR A 85 11.71 0.93 3.89
N ILE A 86 12.06 0.73 2.63
CA ILE A 86 11.36 -0.15 1.69
C ILE A 86 12.32 -1.25 1.25
N ASN A 87 11.91 -2.50 1.38
CA ASN A 87 12.59 -3.66 0.82
C ASN A 87 12.05 -3.88 -0.61
N ALA A 88 12.90 -3.68 -1.62
CA ALA A 88 12.48 -3.60 -3.00
C ALA A 88 13.55 -4.10 -3.98
N GLY A 89 13.10 -4.50 -5.18
CA GLY A 89 13.94 -4.88 -6.30
C GLY A 89 13.51 -4.19 -7.60
N SER A 90 14.48 -3.90 -8.48
CA SER A 90 14.23 -3.35 -9.82
C SER A 90 15.40 -3.63 -10.74
N GLU A 91 15.16 -4.05 -11.97
CA GLU A 91 16.27 -4.24 -12.94
C GLU A 91 16.97 -2.92 -13.29
N LYS A 92 16.21 -1.84 -13.43
CA LYS A 92 16.71 -0.56 -13.97
C LYS A 92 16.73 0.57 -12.94
N GLY A 93 16.18 0.31 -11.77
CA GLY A 93 15.89 1.32 -10.78
C GLY A 93 14.53 2.00 -11.03
N ALA A 94 13.91 2.45 -9.95
CA ALA A 94 12.64 3.15 -9.97
C ALA A 94 12.56 4.17 -8.82
N THR A 95 11.62 5.09 -8.91
CA THR A 95 11.29 5.97 -7.79
C THR A 95 9.86 5.70 -7.33
N VAL A 96 9.68 5.53 -6.05
CA VAL A 96 8.37 5.42 -5.40
C VAL A 96 8.04 6.75 -4.76
N ARG A 97 6.97 7.37 -5.21
CA ARG A 97 6.38 8.55 -4.58
C ARG A 97 5.43 8.10 -3.49
N ILE A 98 5.53 8.72 -2.32
CA ILE A 98 4.66 8.44 -1.18
C ILE A 98 3.76 9.65 -0.97
N SER A 99 2.46 9.42 -0.91
CA SER A 99 1.45 10.47 -0.71
C SER A 99 0.40 10.06 0.32
N THR A 100 -0.27 11.06 0.88
CA THR A 100 -1.43 10.88 1.76
C THR A 100 -2.73 11.13 1.01
N GLU A 101 -3.86 10.73 1.60
CA GLU A 101 -5.23 10.96 1.13
C GLU A 101 -5.61 10.24 -0.18
N SER A 102 -4.75 10.29 -1.21
CA SER A 102 -4.98 9.65 -2.51
C SER A 102 -3.66 9.42 -3.25
N PRO A 103 -3.65 8.61 -4.35
CA PRO A 103 -2.46 8.45 -5.18
C PRO A 103 -1.93 9.77 -5.79
N THR A 104 -2.77 10.79 -5.88
CA THR A 104 -2.40 12.14 -6.38
C THR A 104 -2.42 13.20 -5.28
N GLY A 105 -2.60 12.79 -4.02
CA GLY A 105 -2.69 13.67 -2.87
C GLY A 105 -1.35 14.28 -2.44
N PRO A 106 -1.32 14.92 -1.27
CA PRO A 106 -0.11 15.54 -0.73
C PRO A 106 1.05 14.57 -0.66
N VAL A 107 2.18 14.95 -1.25
CA VAL A 107 3.39 14.13 -1.28
C VAL A 107 4.17 14.32 0.01
N ILE A 108 4.52 13.22 0.67
CA ILE A 108 5.33 13.22 1.87
C ILE A 108 6.78 12.76 1.61
N GLY A 109 7.07 12.10 0.49
CA GLY A 109 8.42 11.69 0.17
C GLY A 109 8.56 10.99 -1.18
N TYR A 110 9.83 10.77 -1.53
CA TYR A 110 10.25 9.99 -2.69
C TYR A 110 11.37 9.03 -2.27
N ILE A 111 11.22 7.76 -2.61
CA ILE A 111 12.26 6.76 -2.37
C ILE A 111 12.79 6.29 -3.71
N THR A 112 14.10 6.42 -3.92
CA THR A 112 14.76 5.95 -5.13
C THR A 112 15.30 4.55 -4.91
N ILE A 113 14.71 3.57 -5.58
CA ILE A 113 15.15 2.18 -5.60
C ILE A 113 16.28 2.10 -6.63
N PRO A 114 17.49 1.64 -6.26
CA PRO A 114 18.58 1.46 -7.23
C PRO A 114 18.27 0.29 -8.16
N SER A 115 19.08 0.13 -9.21
CA SER A 115 19.08 -1.13 -9.96
C SER A 115 19.69 -2.23 -9.09
N THR A 116 18.92 -3.28 -8.83
CA THR A 116 19.37 -4.48 -8.13
C THR A 116 19.78 -5.61 -9.09
N GLY A 117 19.64 -5.37 -10.41
CA GLY A 117 19.96 -6.33 -11.46
C GLY A 117 18.87 -7.36 -11.74
N ASP A 118 17.96 -7.57 -10.81
CA ASP A 118 16.80 -8.47 -10.93
C ASP A 118 15.65 -7.97 -10.06
N HIS A 119 14.40 -8.21 -10.51
CA HIS A 119 13.18 -7.78 -9.78
C HIS A 119 13.03 -8.43 -8.41
N TYR A 120 13.52 -9.64 -8.24
CA TYR A 120 13.39 -10.41 -7.00
C TYR A 120 14.64 -10.43 -6.15
N GLN A 121 15.65 -9.67 -6.54
CA GLN A 121 16.80 -9.38 -5.69
C GLN A 121 16.50 -8.11 -4.90
N TYR A 122 16.09 -8.28 -3.65
CA TYR A 122 15.64 -7.17 -2.80
C TYR A 122 16.79 -6.54 -2.03
N GLU A 123 16.73 -5.20 -1.93
CA GLU A 123 17.59 -4.40 -1.06
C GLU A 123 16.73 -3.47 -0.21
N ASP A 124 17.19 -3.17 1.00
CA ASP A 124 16.57 -2.19 1.86
C ASP A 124 16.99 -0.79 1.46
N VAL A 125 16.03 0.03 1.09
CA VAL A 125 16.25 1.43 0.72
C VAL A 125 15.55 2.33 1.72
N THR A 126 16.31 3.16 2.43
CA THR A 126 15.77 4.10 3.40
C THR A 126 15.82 5.51 2.83
N GLY A 127 14.76 6.28 3.02
CA GLY A 127 14.69 7.68 2.66
C GLY A 127 13.88 8.51 3.65
N GLU A 128 14.17 9.80 3.66
CA GLU A 128 13.45 10.76 4.48
C GLU A 128 12.09 11.07 3.88
N ILE A 129 11.10 11.32 4.76
CA ILE A 129 9.78 11.80 4.41
C ILE A 129 9.46 13.08 5.19
N SER A 130 8.58 13.90 4.65
CA SER A 130 7.98 15.01 5.41
C SER A 130 7.25 14.44 6.62
N GLY A 131 7.41 15.05 7.77
CA GLY A 131 6.80 14.57 9.02
C GLY A 131 5.28 14.34 8.86
N VAL A 132 4.86 13.12 9.09
CA VAL A 132 3.45 12.72 9.07
C VAL A 132 3.02 12.30 10.47
N THR A 133 1.80 12.69 10.87
CA THR A 133 1.24 12.42 12.21
C THR A 133 -0.23 12.04 12.10
N GLY A 134 -0.78 11.46 13.18
CA GLY A 134 -2.17 11.04 13.25
C GLY A 134 -2.47 9.86 12.34
N THR A 135 -3.74 9.56 12.13
CA THR A 135 -4.18 8.46 11.27
C THR A 135 -4.34 8.94 9.84
N GLN A 136 -3.65 8.30 8.90
CA GLN A 136 -3.58 8.68 7.49
C GLN A 136 -3.81 7.49 6.58
N ASN A 137 -4.31 7.73 5.37
CA ASN A 137 -4.20 6.79 4.27
C ASN A 137 -2.91 7.07 3.51
N ILE A 138 -2.13 6.05 3.21
CA ILE A 138 -0.82 6.16 2.55
C ILE A 138 -0.88 5.48 1.20
N PHE A 139 -0.32 6.14 0.18
CA PHE A 139 -0.26 5.64 -1.18
C PHE A 139 1.19 5.62 -1.68
N PHE A 140 1.55 4.52 -2.34
CA PHE A 140 2.85 4.31 -2.97
C PHE A 140 2.65 4.24 -4.48
N VAL A 141 3.25 5.17 -5.21
CA VAL A 141 3.09 5.32 -6.65
C VAL A 141 4.44 5.15 -7.34
N ALA A 142 4.57 4.13 -8.17
CA ALA A 142 5.83 3.85 -8.87
C ALA A 142 6.03 4.72 -10.11
N SER A 143 7.29 5.05 -10.39
CA SER A 143 7.68 5.73 -11.63
C SER A 143 7.92 4.79 -12.80
N GLY A 144 7.92 3.49 -12.55
CA GLY A 144 8.20 2.43 -13.52
C GLY A 144 8.29 1.07 -12.85
N ASP A 145 8.88 0.12 -13.54
CA ASP A 145 8.96 -1.28 -13.20
C ASP A 145 9.80 -1.54 -11.95
N CYS A 146 9.15 -2.08 -10.91
CA CYS A 146 9.78 -2.49 -9.66
C CYS A 146 8.93 -3.50 -8.91
N VAL A 147 9.54 -4.20 -7.97
CA VAL A 147 8.86 -5.10 -7.03
C VAL A 147 9.06 -4.59 -5.62
N LEU A 148 7.98 -4.37 -4.90
CA LEU A 148 7.99 -3.94 -3.51
C LEU A 148 7.57 -5.11 -2.62
N ASN A 149 8.45 -5.50 -1.69
CA ASN A 149 8.24 -6.61 -0.79
C ASN A 149 7.65 -6.15 0.54
N SER A 150 8.39 -5.35 1.30
CA SER A 150 7.95 -4.85 2.59
C SER A 150 8.36 -3.39 2.82
N TYR A 151 7.78 -2.79 3.85
CA TYR A 151 8.13 -1.44 4.28
C TYR A 151 7.94 -1.26 5.78
N LYS A 152 8.65 -0.26 6.33
CA LYS A 152 8.55 0.14 7.72
C LYS A 152 8.85 1.63 7.85
N PHE A 153 7.99 2.35 8.57
CA PHE A 153 8.24 3.74 8.93
C PHE A 153 9.05 3.86 10.22
N SER A 154 9.73 5.00 10.39
CA SER A 154 10.46 5.33 11.62
C SER A 154 10.22 6.78 12.02
N PRO A 155 10.11 7.06 13.35
CA PRO A 155 9.92 8.40 13.92
C PRO A 155 11.04 9.38 13.61
#